data_fc5eb922a7cdc8c74ec2aa9c4f01091a
#
_entry.id   fc5eb922a7cdc8c74ec2aa9c4f01091a
#
_cell.length_a   1.000
_cell.length_b   1.000
_cell.length_c   1.000
_cell.angle_alpha   90.00
_cell.angle_beta   90.00
_cell.angle_gamma   90.00
#
_symmetry.space_group_name_H-M   'P 1'
#
loop_
_entity.id
_entity.type
_entity.pdbx_description
1 polymer ?
#
loop_
_entity_poly.entity_id
_entity_poly.type
_entity_poly.pdbx_seq_one_letter_code
_entity_poly.pdbx_strand_id
1 'polypeptide(L)'
;MNLKLFGEVFVTLLVIVDPPGMVPVFLALTGTMPTKQRTRAGTQAVGLALGVIVVFAVAGQTLLDYLHVELPALQGAGGLLLVLVALQLLTGKTDEPSEQGSTTNVALVPIGTPLLAGPGAIVATMLFVRRAEGASDYVVIGLGILAVMIAVWLVLRFSGVIVRLLRPGGIEVLTRIAGLLLAAIAVQLMADAVAAFVRLYST
;
A
#
# COMPACT_ATOMS: atom_id res chain seq x y z
N MET A 1 -11.52 24.08 11.30
CA MET A 1 -10.91 22.93 10.60
C MET A 1 -9.46 23.30 10.30
N ASN A 2 -8.49 22.57 10.81
CA ASN A 2 -7.06 22.84 10.63
C ASN A 2 -6.62 22.44 9.21
N LEU A 3 -6.75 23.39 8.25
CA LEU A 3 -6.45 23.15 6.84
C LEU A 3 -4.98 22.77 6.62
N LYS A 4 -4.08 23.27 7.47
CA LYS A 4 -2.65 22.93 7.45
C LYS A 4 -2.46 21.45 7.77
N LEU A 5 -3.06 20.96 8.86
CA LEU A 5 -2.99 19.55 9.24
C LEU A 5 -3.60 18.64 8.14
N PHE A 6 -4.74 19.04 7.56
CA PHE A 6 -5.31 18.30 6.43
C PHE A 6 -4.32 18.18 5.26
N GLY A 7 -3.70 19.29 4.86
CA GLY A 7 -2.70 19.32 3.80
C GLY A 7 -1.49 18.44 4.10
N GLU A 8 -0.97 18.50 5.33
CA GLU A 8 0.15 17.66 5.77
C GLU A 8 -0.19 16.17 5.70
N VAL A 9 -1.34 15.76 6.24
CA VAL A 9 -1.80 14.36 6.21
C VAL A 9 -2.02 13.90 4.76
N PHE A 10 -2.75 14.71 3.97
CA PHE A 10 -3.07 14.36 2.59
C PHE A 10 -1.82 14.20 1.73
N VAL A 11 -0.92 15.19 1.74
CA VAL A 11 0.29 15.18 0.91
C VAL A 11 1.24 14.07 1.36
N THR A 12 1.47 13.93 2.66
CA THR A 12 2.36 12.88 3.18
C THR A 12 1.86 11.48 2.80
N LEU A 13 0.60 11.19 3.06
CA LEU A 13 0.04 9.87 2.72
C LEU A 13 -0.06 9.67 1.20
N LEU A 14 -0.37 10.70 0.42
CA LEU A 14 -0.41 10.62 -1.03
C LEU A 14 0.96 10.26 -1.62
N VAL A 15 2.03 10.85 -1.09
CA VAL A 15 3.40 10.54 -1.51
C VAL A 15 3.82 9.13 -1.09
N ILE A 16 3.48 8.72 0.14
CA ILE A 16 3.86 7.38 0.66
C ILE A 16 3.11 6.27 -0.08
N VAL A 17 1.81 6.45 -0.32
CA VAL A 17 0.97 5.46 -1.02
C VAL A 17 1.26 5.43 -2.52
N ASP A 18 1.74 6.56 -3.09
CA ASP A 18 2.14 6.72 -4.49
C ASP A 18 1.11 6.13 -5.49
N PRO A 19 -0.10 6.71 -5.61
CA PRO A 19 -1.13 6.18 -6.49
C PRO A 19 -0.69 6.03 -7.95
N PRO A 20 0.12 6.92 -8.54
CA PRO A 20 0.68 6.73 -9.88
C PRO A 20 1.57 5.48 -10.00
N GLY A 21 2.48 5.27 -9.04
CA GLY A 21 3.37 4.10 -9.00
C GLY A 21 2.62 2.78 -8.78
N MET A 22 1.42 2.84 -8.18
CA MET A 22 0.56 1.67 -7.98
C MET A 22 -0.10 1.17 -9.27
N VAL A 23 -0.29 2.04 -10.28
CA VAL A 23 -0.98 1.66 -11.53
C VAL A 23 -0.29 0.51 -12.25
N PRO A 24 1.02 0.55 -12.51
CA PRO A 24 1.69 -0.56 -13.18
C PRO A 24 1.57 -1.89 -12.41
N VAL A 25 1.72 -1.85 -11.09
CA VAL A 25 1.60 -3.06 -10.24
C VAL A 25 0.17 -3.61 -10.28
N PHE A 26 -0.82 -2.72 -10.14
CA PHE A 26 -2.23 -3.09 -10.23
C PHE A 26 -2.58 -3.71 -11.58
N LEU A 27 -2.08 -3.12 -12.67
CA LEU A 27 -2.29 -3.64 -14.02
C LEU A 27 -1.56 -4.97 -14.27
N ALA A 28 -0.37 -5.14 -13.71
CA ALA A 28 0.36 -6.40 -13.74
C ALA A 28 -0.47 -7.56 -13.16
N LEU A 29 -1.14 -7.31 -12.05
CA LEU A 29 -1.94 -8.31 -11.32
C LEU A 29 -3.37 -8.48 -11.87
N THR A 30 -3.91 -7.48 -12.56
CA THR A 30 -5.33 -7.46 -12.99
C THR A 30 -5.52 -7.28 -14.48
N GLY A 31 -4.44 -7.16 -15.26
CA GLY A 31 -4.48 -6.83 -16.70
C GLY A 31 -5.27 -7.82 -17.55
N THR A 32 -5.25 -9.10 -17.18
CA THR A 32 -6.00 -10.18 -17.83
C THR A 32 -7.48 -10.25 -17.42
N MET A 33 -7.86 -9.54 -16.36
CA MET A 33 -9.23 -9.59 -15.84
C MET A 33 -10.20 -8.76 -16.69
N PRO A 34 -11.46 -9.20 -16.83
CA PRO A 34 -12.53 -8.36 -17.37
C PRO A 34 -12.67 -7.05 -16.59
N THR A 35 -13.04 -5.96 -17.28
CA THR A 35 -13.14 -4.61 -16.67
C THR A 35 -13.98 -4.57 -15.39
N LYS A 36 -15.09 -5.33 -15.34
CA LYS A 36 -15.95 -5.39 -14.14
C LYS A 36 -15.24 -6.03 -12.95
N GLN A 37 -14.50 -7.11 -13.18
CA GLN A 37 -13.74 -7.79 -12.12
C GLN A 37 -12.57 -6.91 -11.64
N ARG A 38 -11.84 -6.28 -12.56
CA ARG A 38 -10.76 -5.33 -12.23
C ARG A 38 -11.23 -4.18 -11.37
N THR A 39 -12.36 -3.54 -11.74
CA THR A 39 -12.94 -2.47 -10.95
C THR A 39 -13.33 -2.92 -9.55
N ARG A 40 -13.92 -4.13 -9.45
CA ARG A 40 -14.28 -4.71 -8.16
C ARG A 40 -13.03 -5.01 -7.31
N ALA A 41 -11.99 -5.57 -7.92
CA ALA A 41 -10.71 -5.82 -7.27
C ALA A 41 -10.09 -4.52 -6.72
N GLY A 42 -10.03 -3.45 -7.52
CA GLY A 42 -9.54 -2.15 -7.05
C GLY A 42 -10.36 -1.57 -5.90
N THR A 43 -11.69 -1.65 -5.96
CA THR A 43 -12.55 -1.16 -4.89
C THR A 43 -12.35 -1.97 -3.59
N GLN A 44 -12.23 -3.29 -3.70
CA GLN A 44 -11.98 -4.17 -2.55
C GLN A 44 -10.60 -3.91 -1.93
N ALA A 45 -9.57 -3.72 -2.77
CA ALA A 45 -8.21 -3.41 -2.32
C ALA A 45 -8.16 -2.09 -1.54
N VAL A 46 -8.78 -1.04 -2.08
CA VAL A 46 -8.85 0.27 -1.39
C VAL A 46 -9.67 0.19 -0.11
N GLY A 47 -10.79 -0.53 -0.12
CA GLY A 47 -11.61 -0.73 1.08
C GLY A 47 -10.87 -1.48 2.18
N LEU A 48 -10.12 -2.54 1.82
CA LEU A 48 -9.28 -3.27 2.76
C LEU A 48 -8.15 -2.39 3.30
N ALA A 49 -7.44 -1.67 2.42
CA ALA A 49 -6.37 -0.77 2.83
C ALA A 49 -6.86 0.32 3.77
N LEU A 50 -8.01 0.93 3.48
CA LEU A 50 -8.66 1.88 4.38
C LEU A 50 -8.96 1.23 5.74
N GLY A 51 -9.53 0.02 5.75
CA GLY A 51 -9.81 -0.71 6.98
C GLY A 51 -8.55 -0.97 7.81
N VAL A 52 -7.47 -1.41 7.18
CA VAL A 52 -6.18 -1.64 7.85
C VAL A 52 -5.62 -0.33 8.42
N ILE A 53 -5.58 0.74 7.61
CA ILE A 53 -5.07 2.04 8.07
C ILE A 53 -5.90 2.57 9.26
N VAL A 54 -7.22 2.45 9.22
CA VAL A 54 -8.09 2.89 10.32
C VAL A 54 -7.86 2.06 11.58
N VAL A 55 -7.74 0.74 11.47
CA VAL A 55 -7.42 -0.13 12.61
C VAL A 55 -6.09 0.27 13.25
N PHE A 56 -5.05 0.48 12.45
CA PHE A 56 -3.76 0.93 12.96
C PHE A 56 -3.76 2.38 13.44
N ALA A 57 -4.59 3.25 12.87
CA ALA A 57 -4.79 4.61 13.38
C ALA A 57 -5.34 4.62 14.81
N VAL A 58 -6.32 3.74 15.08
CA VAL A 58 -7.04 3.71 16.36
C VAL A 58 -6.32 2.83 17.39
N ALA A 59 -5.89 1.66 17.01
CA ALA A 59 -5.39 0.64 17.93
C ALA A 59 -3.93 0.23 17.67
N GLY A 60 -3.27 0.76 16.63
CA GLY A 60 -1.96 0.27 16.19
C GLY A 60 -0.88 0.40 17.24
N GLN A 61 -0.84 1.51 17.97
CA GLN A 61 0.12 1.69 19.05
C GLN A 61 -0.08 0.68 20.17
N THR A 62 -1.29 0.59 20.69
CA THR A 62 -1.63 -0.35 21.77
C THR A 62 -1.37 -1.80 21.35
N LEU A 63 -1.67 -2.11 20.08
CA LEU A 63 -1.41 -3.43 19.54
C LEU A 63 0.09 -3.75 19.46
N LEU A 64 0.90 -2.83 18.95
CA LEU A 64 2.35 -3.01 18.85
C LEU A 64 3.01 -3.09 20.23
N ASP A 65 2.58 -2.22 21.16
CA ASP A 65 3.08 -2.24 22.54
C ASP A 65 2.70 -3.54 23.25
N TYR A 66 1.48 -4.05 23.07
CA TYR A 66 1.03 -5.32 23.62
C TYR A 66 1.80 -6.53 23.06
N LEU A 67 2.10 -6.51 21.77
CA LEU A 67 2.85 -7.55 21.08
C LEU A 67 4.37 -7.41 21.27
N HIS A 68 4.84 -6.34 21.92
CA HIS A 68 6.27 -5.99 22.04
C HIS A 68 6.96 -5.93 20.67
N VAL A 69 6.22 -5.45 19.64
CA VAL A 69 6.72 -5.30 18.27
C VAL A 69 7.00 -3.83 18.01
N GLU A 70 8.24 -3.53 17.69
CA GLU A 70 8.64 -2.16 17.36
C GLU A 70 8.29 -1.82 15.90
N LEU A 71 8.09 -0.52 15.62
CA LEU A 71 7.80 -0.02 14.28
C LEU A 71 8.82 -0.46 13.21
N PRO A 72 10.15 -0.48 13.49
CA PRO A 72 11.13 -1.00 12.54
C PRO A 72 10.91 -2.46 12.15
N ALA A 73 10.42 -3.29 13.07
CA ALA A 73 10.10 -4.69 12.76
C ALA A 73 8.97 -4.78 11.73
N LEU A 74 7.92 -3.96 11.89
CA LEU A 74 6.83 -3.86 10.94
C LEU A 74 7.29 -3.38 9.55
N GLN A 75 8.21 -2.39 9.52
CA GLN A 75 8.81 -1.90 8.28
C GLN A 75 9.63 -2.99 7.58
N GLY A 76 10.47 -3.70 8.31
CA GLY A 76 11.28 -4.79 7.79
C GLY A 76 10.43 -5.93 7.23
N ALA A 77 9.40 -6.34 7.96
CA ALA A 77 8.45 -7.36 7.51
C ALA A 77 7.69 -6.93 6.24
N GLY A 78 7.24 -5.67 6.19
CA GLY A 78 6.61 -5.10 5.00
C GLY A 78 7.56 -5.06 3.80
N GLY A 79 8.81 -4.64 3.99
CA GLY A 79 9.85 -4.67 2.97
C GLY A 79 10.09 -6.08 2.42
N LEU A 80 10.19 -7.09 3.30
CA LEU A 80 10.34 -8.48 2.89
C LEU A 80 9.17 -8.98 2.02
N LEU A 81 7.94 -8.68 2.42
CA LEU A 81 6.74 -9.04 1.65
C LEU A 81 6.75 -8.38 0.27
N LEU A 82 7.16 -7.10 0.17
CA LEU A 82 7.28 -6.41 -1.10
C LEU A 82 8.36 -7.00 -2.00
N VAL A 83 9.50 -7.50 -1.44
CA VAL A 83 10.52 -8.25 -2.22
C VAL A 83 9.89 -9.48 -2.88
N LEU A 84 9.09 -10.25 -2.15
CA LEU A 84 8.44 -11.44 -2.70
C LEU A 84 7.49 -11.09 -3.86
N VAL A 85 6.69 -10.03 -3.71
CA VAL A 85 5.81 -9.55 -4.78
C VAL A 85 6.63 -9.05 -5.98
N ALA A 86 7.68 -8.29 -5.74
CA ALA A 86 8.57 -7.80 -6.79
C ALA A 86 9.19 -8.94 -7.60
N LEU A 87 9.65 -10.00 -6.94
CA LEU A 87 10.20 -11.20 -7.59
C LEU A 87 9.16 -11.91 -8.46
N GLN A 88 7.91 -12.03 -7.99
CA GLN A 88 6.82 -12.60 -8.80
C GLN A 88 6.60 -11.78 -10.07
N LEU A 89 6.58 -10.44 -9.99
CA LEU A 89 6.42 -9.57 -11.16
C LEU A 89 7.61 -9.65 -12.12
N LEU A 90 8.83 -9.77 -11.61
CA LEU A 90 10.05 -9.84 -12.43
C LEU A 90 10.21 -11.19 -13.12
N THR A 91 9.88 -12.29 -12.45
CA THR A 91 10.03 -13.64 -13.00
C THR A 91 8.89 -14.05 -13.93
N GLY A 92 7.80 -13.30 -13.93
CA GLY A 92 6.59 -13.65 -14.68
C GLY A 92 5.87 -14.89 -14.13
N LYS A 93 6.35 -15.43 -13.01
CA LYS A 93 5.66 -16.49 -12.27
C LYS A 93 4.58 -15.86 -11.39
N THR A 94 3.54 -15.33 -12.01
CA THR A 94 2.24 -15.33 -11.35
C THR A 94 1.88 -16.81 -11.30
N ASP A 95 1.86 -17.40 -10.10
CA ASP A 95 1.38 -18.75 -9.91
C ASP A 95 0.12 -18.91 -10.76
N GLU A 96 0.16 -19.87 -11.71
CA GLU A 96 -1.05 -20.30 -12.38
C GLU A 96 -2.08 -20.54 -11.28
N PRO A 97 -3.34 -20.10 -11.43
CA PRO A 97 -4.35 -20.35 -10.44
C PRO A 97 -4.28 -21.86 -10.18
N SER A 98 -3.77 -22.23 -9.01
CA SER A 98 -3.75 -23.63 -8.60
C SER A 98 -5.19 -24.11 -8.80
N GLU A 99 -5.38 -25.16 -9.58
CA GLU A 99 -6.67 -25.76 -9.93
C GLU A 99 -7.49 -26.24 -8.73
N GLN A 100 -7.04 -25.94 -7.54
CA GLN A 100 -7.74 -26.18 -6.29
C GLN A 100 -8.43 -24.89 -5.83
N GLY A 101 -9.59 -24.59 -6.37
CA GLY A 101 -10.79 -23.98 -5.76
C GLY A 101 -10.67 -22.82 -4.77
N SER A 102 -9.49 -22.27 -4.51
CA SER A 102 -9.34 -21.08 -3.67
C SER A 102 -9.25 -19.84 -4.57
N THR A 103 -10.38 -19.17 -4.72
CA THR A 103 -10.48 -17.79 -5.19
C THR A 103 -9.74 -16.89 -4.20
N THR A 104 -8.40 -16.99 -4.14
CA THR A 104 -7.59 -16.03 -3.41
C THR A 104 -7.78 -14.72 -4.14
N ASN A 105 -8.54 -13.81 -3.53
CA ASN A 105 -8.93 -12.55 -4.12
C ASN A 105 -7.65 -11.72 -4.28
N VAL A 106 -7.12 -11.60 -5.51
CA VAL A 106 -5.93 -10.81 -5.86
C VAL A 106 -6.02 -9.36 -5.33
N ALA A 107 -7.25 -8.89 -5.09
CA ALA A 107 -7.53 -7.61 -4.47
C ALA A 107 -7.15 -7.55 -2.98
N LEU A 108 -7.17 -8.68 -2.28
CA LEU A 108 -6.95 -8.73 -0.84
C LEU A 108 -5.47 -8.90 -0.51
N VAL A 109 -4.76 -9.73 -1.25
CA VAL A 109 -3.32 -9.97 -1.12
C VAL A 109 -2.77 -10.15 -2.53
N PRO A 110 -1.82 -9.38 -2.99
CA PRO A 110 -0.92 -8.43 -2.32
C PRO A 110 -1.33 -6.95 -2.41
N ILE A 111 -2.42 -6.58 -3.11
CA ILE A 111 -2.70 -5.16 -3.39
C ILE A 111 -3.21 -4.43 -2.14
N GLY A 112 -4.13 -5.02 -1.39
CA GLY A 112 -4.83 -4.33 -0.29
C GLY A 112 -4.01 -4.18 0.98
N THR A 113 -3.06 -5.08 1.27
CA THR A 113 -2.35 -5.07 2.53
C THR A 113 -0.90 -4.60 2.44
N PRO A 114 0.07 -5.28 1.79
CA PRO A 114 1.43 -4.76 1.82
C PRO A 114 1.66 -3.56 0.91
N LEU A 115 0.85 -3.41 -0.13
CA LEU A 115 1.06 -2.35 -1.12
C LEU A 115 0.35 -1.04 -0.73
N LEU A 116 -0.99 -1.04 -0.60
CA LEU A 116 -1.78 0.17 -0.33
C LEU A 116 -1.75 0.58 1.14
N ALA A 117 -1.88 -0.38 2.06
CA ALA A 117 -1.71 -0.16 3.50
C ALA A 117 -0.31 -0.60 3.93
N GLY A 118 0.71 -0.15 3.21
CA GLY A 118 2.09 -0.48 3.54
C GLY A 118 2.54 0.09 4.89
N PRO A 119 3.64 -0.45 5.46
CA PRO A 119 4.13 -0.04 6.77
C PRO A 119 4.40 1.46 6.84
N GLY A 120 4.83 2.10 5.75
CA GLY A 120 5.01 3.55 5.69
C GLY A 120 3.72 4.32 5.93
N ALA A 121 2.61 3.92 5.31
CA ALA A 121 1.31 4.56 5.48
C ALA A 121 0.76 4.34 6.90
N ILE A 122 0.95 3.14 7.45
CA ILE A 122 0.58 2.80 8.84
C ILE A 122 1.35 3.68 9.82
N VAL A 123 2.70 3.72 9.71
CA VAL A 123 3.57 4.51 10.60
C VAL A 123 3.24 6.00 10.52
N ALA A 124 3.09 6.55 9.31
CA ALA A 124 2.75 7.96 9.12
C ALA A 124 1.39 8.29 9.75
N THR A 125 0.40 7.43 9.56
CA THR A 125 -0.94 7.62 10.15
C THR A 125 -0.87 7.58 11.68
N MET A 126 -0.17 6.60 12.26
CA MET A 126 0.01 6.51 13.71
C MET A 126 0.71 7.77 14.27
N LEU A 127 1.70 8.31 13.54
CA LEU A 127 2.40 9.52 13.94
C LEU A 127 1.48 10.74 13.96
N PHE A 128 0.62 10.91 12.95
CA PHE A 128 -0.39 11.98 12.93
C PHE A 128 -1.38 11.84 14.06
N VAL A 129 -1.88 10.64 14.32
CA VAL A 129 -2.81 10.36 15.43
C VAL A 129 -2.17 10.68 16.79
N ARG A 130 -0.88 10.37 16.97
CA ARG A 130 -0.14 10.72 18.20
C ARG A 130 0.02 12.22 18.44
N ARG A 131 0.06 13.01 17.36
CA ARG A 131 0.23 14.48 17.45
C ARG A 131 -1.11 15.23 17.56
N ALA A 132 -2.23 14.51 17.50
CA ALA A 132 -3.55 15.09 17.61
C ALA A 132 -3.81 15.60 19.04
N GLU A 133 -4.14 16.89 19.17
CA GLU A 133 -4.38 17.53 20.47
C GLU A 133 -5.86 17.57 20.85
N GLY A 134 -6.77 17.26 19.91
CA GLY A 134 -8.20 17.32 20.17
C GLY A 134 -9.06 16.57 19.15
N ALA A 135 -10.36 16.44 19.44
CA ALA A 135 -11.32 15.74 18.60
C ALA A 135 -11.38 16.28 17.16
N SER A 136 -11.16 17.59 16.97
CA SER A 136 -11.10 18.20 15.64
C SER A 136 -9.96 17.65 14.78
N ASP A 137 -8.81 17.36 15.39
CA ASP A 137 -7.64 16.88 14.67
C ASP A 137 -7.83 15.44 14.20
N TYR A 138 -8.47 14.59 15.01
CA TYR A 138 -8.84 13.23 14.59
C TYR A 138 -9.79 13.24 13.38
N VAL A 139 -10.76 14.15 13.34
CA VAL A 139 -11.65 14.31 12.19
C VAL A 139 -10.88 14.75 10.95
N VAL A 140 -9.97 15.71 11.10
CA VAL A 140 -9.12 16.21 10.00
C VAL A 140 -8.20 15.12 9.45
N ILE A 141 -7.58 14.34 10.33
CA ILE A 141 -6.74 13.19 9.94
C ILE A 141 -7.58 12.16 9.20
N GLY A 142 -8.76 11.81 9.72
CA GLY A 142 -9.68 10.87 9.05
C GLY A 142 -10.11 11.34 7.66
N LEU A 143 -10.40 12.62 7.51
CA LEU A 143 -10.72 13.23 6.20
C LEU A 143 -9.52 13.20 5.25
N GLY A 144 -8.31 13.44 5.74
CA GLY A 144 -7.08 13.33 4.95
C GLY A 144 -6.85 11.92 4.43
N ILE A 145 -6.97 10.92 5.31
CA ILE A 145 -6.87 9.49 4.93
C ILE A 145 -7.93 9.15 3.87
N LEU A 146 -9.18 9.53 4.11
CA LEU A 146 -10.28 9.27 3.18
C LEU A 146 -10.03 9.90 1.81
N ALA A 147 -9.56 11.15 1.79
CA ALA A 147 -9.24 11.87 0.55
C ALA A 147 -8.13 11.15 -0.25
N VAL A 148 -7.07 10.65 0.42
CA VAL A 148 -6.03 9.85 -0.23
C VAL A 148 -6.61 8.55 -0.78
N MET A 149 -7.42 7.84 -0.01
CA MET A 149 -8.05 6.58 -0.47
C MET A 149 -8.98 6.80 -1.65
N ILE A 150 -9.71 7.92 -1.69
CA ILE A 150 -10.52 8.31 -2.86
C ILE A 150 -9.61 8.58 -4.07
N ALA A 151 -8.51 9.30 -3.90
CA ALA A 151 -7.54 9.55 -4.97
C ALA A 151 -6.98 8.24 -5.55
N VAL A 152 -6.56 7.31 -4.68
CA VAL A 152 -6.11 5.97 -5.06
C VAL A 152 -7.21 5.23 -5.82
N TRP A 153 -8.43 5.23 -5.28
CA TRP A 153 -9.56 4.56 -5.93
C TRP A 153 -9.84 5.11 -7.32
N LEU A 154 -9.81 6.43 -7.50
CA LEU A 154 -9.97 7.09 -8.80
C LEU A 154 -8.88 6.65 -9.77
N VAL A 155 -7.61 6.67 -9.35
CA VAL A 155 -6.47 6.26 -10.18
C VAL A 155 -6.63 4.79 -10.61
N LEU A 156 -6.93 3.88 -9.69
CA LEU A 156 -7.15 2.47 -10.02
C LEU A 156 -8.41 2.26 -10.88
N ARG A 157 -9.46 3.02 -10.65
CA ARG A 157 -10.71 2.97 -11.44
C ARG A 157 -10.50 3.33 -12.90
N PHE A 158 -9.65 4.34 -13.16
CA PHE A 158 -9.33 4.79 -14.51
C PHE A 158 -8.12 4.07 -15.13
N SER A 159 -7.45 3.18 -14.42
CA SER A 159 -6.32 2.38 -14.94
C SER A 159 -6.68 1.56 -16.20
N GLY A 160 -7.96 1.24 -16.40
CA GLY A 160 -8.45 0.56 -17.61
C GLY A 160 -8.25 1.34 -18.91
N VAL A 161 -8.11 2.67 -18.85
CA VAL A 161 -7.77 3.49 -20.02
C VAL A 161 -6.33 3.18 -20.45
N ILE A 162 -5.44 3.02 -19.47
CA ILE A 162 -4.01 2.69 -19.71
C ILE A 162 -3.90 1.31 -20.36
N VAL A 163 -4.67 0.32 -19.89
CA VAL A 163 -4.69 -1.03 -20.49
C VAL A 163 -5.12 -1.02 -21.96
N ARG A 164 -6.08 -0.17 -22.33
CA ARG A 164 -6.53 -0.03 -23.73
C ARG A 164 -5.46 0.59 -24.63
N LEU A 165 -4.61 1.43 -24.06
CA LEU A 165 -3.52 2.09 -24.79
C LEU A 165 -2.30 1.15 -24.92
N LEU A 166 -2.05 0.32 -23.89
CA LEU A 166 -0.96 -0.63 -23.87
C LEU A 166 -1.41 -1.96 -24.52
N ARG A 167 -0.76 -2.35 -25.60
CA ARG A 167 -0.93 -3.69 -26.18
C ARG A 167 -0.39 -4.75 -25.20
N PRO A 168 -0.72 -6.06 -25.37
CA PRO A 168 -0.24 -7.12 -24.46
C PRO A 168 1.26 -7.09 -24.15
N GLY A 169 2.11 -6.86 -25.12
CA GLY A 169 3.55 -6.71 -24.89
C GLY A 169 3.94 -5.49 -24.06
N GLY A 170 3.16 -4.39 -24.13
CA GLY A 170 3.37 -3.21 -23.30
C GLY A 170 3.04 -3.47 -21.83
N ILE A 171 2.04 -4.32 -21.56
CA ILE A 171 1.69 -4.72 -20.18
C ILE A 171 2.83 -5.53 -19.56
N GLU A 172 3.44 -6.45 -20.31
CA GLU A 172 4.57 -7.24 -19.80
C GLU A 172 5.78 -6.37 -19.46
N VAL A 173 6.14 -5.44 -20.33
CA VAL A 173 7.23 -4.48 -20.06
C VAL A 173 6.91 -3.65 -18.83
N LEU A 174 5.68 -3.14 -18.73
CA LEU A 174 5.24 -2.36 -17.57
C LEU A 174 5.31 -3.17 -16.27
N THR A 175 4.92 -4.45 -16.31
CA THR A 175 5.01 -5.38 -15.18
C THR A 175 6.44 -5.54 -14.69
N ARG A 176 7.40 -5.71 -15.60
CA ARG A 176 8.83 -5.84 -15.24
C ARG A 176 9.39 -4.56 -14.64
N ILE A 177 9.04 -3.40 -15.22
CA ILE A 177 9.42 -2.10 -14.67
C ILE A 177 8.82 -1.91 -13.26
N ALA A 178 7.54 -2.24 -13.09
CA ALA A 178 6.88 -2.18 -11.79
C ALA A 178 7.55 -3.11 -10.76
N GLY A 179 7.90 -4.33 -11.16
CA GLY A 179 8.63 -5.26 -10.30
C GLY A 179 9.99 -4.71 -9.86
N LEU A 180 10.74 -4.07 -10.77
CA LEU A 180 12.02 -3.44 -10.43
C LEU A 180 11.86 -2.27 -9.45
N LEU A 181 10.88 -1.38 -9.69
CA LEU A 181 10.60 -0.27 -8.79
C LEU A 181 10.15 -0.76 -7.41
N LEU A 182 9.30 -1.77 -7.38
CA LEU A 182 8.82 -2.37 -6.15
C LEU A 182 9.97 -3.02 -5.36
N ALA A 183 10.91 -3.70 -6.05
CA ALA A 183 12.11 -4.24 -5.42
C ALA A 183 12.98 -3.13 -4.80
N ALA A 184 13.15 -2.00 -5.48
CA ALA A 184 13.91 -0.87 -4.96
C ALA A 184 13.26 -0.28 -3.71
N ILE A 185 11.93 -0.08 -3.72
CA ILE A 185 11.16 0.39 -2.55
C ILE A 185 11.29 -0.60 -1.38
N ALA A 186 11.19 -1.89 -1.66
CA ALA A 186 11.30 -2.94 -0.66
C ALA A 186 12.68 -2.93 0.02
N VAL A 187 13.76 -2.83 -0.76
CA VAL A 187 15.13 -2.72 -0.23
C VAL A 187 15.29 -1.44 0.60
N GLN A 188 14.73 -0.31 0.16
CA GLN A 188 14.77 0.93 0.92
C GLN A 188 14.08 0.78 2.28
N LEU A 189 12.87 0.18 2.32
CA LEU A 189 12.16 -0.07 3.58
C LEU A 189 12.94 -0.98 4.54
N MET A 190 13.60 -2.00 4.01
CA MET A 190 14.45 -2.88 4.83
C MET A 190 15.67 -2.12 5.37
N ALA A 191 16.33 -1.30 4.55
CA ALA A 191 17.46 -0.49 4.98
C ALA A 191 17.07 0.51 6.06
N ASP A 192 15.92 1.18 5.91
CA ASP A 192 15.39 2.11 6.90
C ASP A 192 15.03 1.39 8.21
N ALA A 193 14.48 0.19 8.13
CA ALA A 193 14.20 -0.64 9.30
C ALA A 193 15.48 -0.99 10.07
N VAL A 194 16.53 -1.44 9.37
CA VAL A 194 17.82 -1.74 9.98
C VAL A 194 18.45 -0.50 10.62
N ALA A 195 18.44 0.63 9.92
CA ALA A 195 18.96 1.89 10.45
C ALA A 195 18.19 2.34 11.71
N ALA A 196 16.88 2.14 11.75
CA ALA A 196 16.06 2.46 12.90
C ALA A 196 16.35 1.53 14.09
N PHE A 197 16.53 0.21 13.85
CA PHE A 197 16.96 -0.73 14.89
C PHE A 197 18.33 -0.37 15.47
N VAL A 198 19.32 -0.07 14.62
CA VAL A 198 20.65 0.34 15.08
C VAL A 198 20.56 1.55 16.00
N ARG A 199 19.74 2.56 15.67
CA ARG A 199 19.54 3.74 16.54
C ARG A 199 18.90 3.39 17.88
N LEU A 200 17.93 2.46 17.91
CA LEU A 200 17.23 2.06 19.13
C LEU A 200 18.17 1.32 20.12
N TYR A 201 19.09 0.50 19.60
CA TYR A 201 19.96 -0.33 20.44
C TYR A 201 21.38 0.23 20.62
N SER A 202 21.72 1.38 20.00
CA SER A 202 23.02 2.05 20.14
C SER A 202 23.03 3.20 21.17
N THR A 203 21.88 3.48 21.81
CA THR A 203 21.71 4.39 22.94
C THR A 203 21.54 3.64 24.22
#